data_aded156102c6490a4a0f984d5492ba43
#
_entry.id   aded156102c6490a4a0f984d5492ba43
#
_cell.length_a   1.000
_cell.length_b   1.000
_cell.length_c   1.000
_cell.angle_alpha   90.00
_cell.angle_beta   90.00
_cell.angle_gamma   90.00
#
_symmetry.space_group_name_H-M   'P 1'
#
loop_
_entity.id
_entity.type
_entity.pdbx_description
1 polymer ?
#
loop_
_entity_poly.entity_id
_entity_poly.type
_entity_poly.pdbx_seq_one_letter_code
_entity_poly.pdbx_strand_id
1 'polypeptide(L)' 'MDIKTGRANHIEDYLVTVRTGQWFGWSDSKNKIYANLIVHDGGSKPTEQQCTDGLKALQDAWDAAN' A
#
# COMPACT_ATOMS: atom_id res chain seq x y z
N MET A 1 -7.63 -0.81 -3.39
CA MET A 1 -8.24 0.08 -4.42
C MET A 1 -9.73 -0.12 -4.42
N ASP A 2 -10.47 0.95 -4.49
CA ASP A 2 -11.92 0.89 -4.65
C ASP A 2 -12.25 0.41 -6.08
N ILE A 3 -12.91 -0.72 -6.19
CA ILE A 3 -13.22 -1.34 -7.50
C ILE A 3 -14.22 -0.52 -8.32
N LYS A 4 -14.96 0.38 -7.68
CA LYS A 4 -15.96 1.22 -8.38
C LYS A 4 -15.36 2.50 -8.94
N THR A 5 -14.38 3.08 -8.23
CA THR A 5 -13.82 4.40 -8.57
C THR A 5 -12.37 4.34 -9.00
N GLY A 6 -11.62 3.31 -8.59
CA GLY A 6 -10.18 3.22 -8.81
C GLY A 6 -9.36 4.01 -7.78
N ARG A 7 -10.00 4.62 -6.79
CA ARG A 7 -9.32 5.37 -5.74
C ARG A 7 -8.61 4.42 -4.78
N ALA A 8 -7.37 4.74 -4.43
CA ALA A 8 -6.63 3.96 -3.43
C ALA A 8 -7.36 4.04 -2.07
N ASN A 9 -7.46 2.90 -1.39
CA ASN A 9 -8.17 2.83 -0.10
C ASN A 9 -7.43 1.96 0.93
N HIS A 10 -6.23 1.46 0.60
CA HIS A 10 -5.44 0.60 1.47
C HIS A 10 -3.96 0.80 1.21
N ILE A 11 -3.11 0.60 2.24
CA ILE A 11 -1.66 0.75 2.09
C ILE A 11 -1.09 -0.20 1.03
N GLU A 12 -1.75 -1.32 0.75
CA GLU A 12 -1.38 -2.23 -0.33
C GLU A 12 -1.30 -1.49 -1.67
N ASP A 13 -2.20 -0.56 -1.92
CA ASP A 13 -2.22 0.22 -3.17
C ASP A 13 -0.98 1.11 -3.30
N TYR A 14 -0.46 1.61 -2.18
CA TYR A 14 0.81 2.33 -2.17
C TYR A 14 1.99 1.39 -2.36
N LEU A 15 1.99 0.25 -1.66
CA LEU A 15 3.12 -0.69 -1.66
C LEU A 15 3.43 -1.21 -3.07
N VAL A 16 2.42 -1.45 -3.89
CA VAL A 16 2.63 -1.92 -5.27
C VAL A 16 3.31 -0.86 -6.15
N THR A 17 3.32 0.41 -5.73
CA THR A 17 4.00 1.49 -6.45
C THR A 17 5.47 1.64 -6.07
N VAL A 18 5.88 1.10 -4.92
CA VAL A 18 7.25 1.26 -4.39
C VAL A 18 8.25 0.45 -5.21
N ARG A 19 7.92 -0.81 -5.46
CA ARG A 19 8.74 -1.73 -6.27
C ARG A 19 7.81 -2.64 -7.06
N THR A 20 8.30 -3.17 -8.17
CA THR A 20 7.57 -4.15 -8.97
C THR A 20 7.77 -5.56 -8.43
N GLY A 21 6.87 -6.48 -8.77
CA GLY A 21 6.94 -7.87 -8.37
C GLY A 21 6.29 -8.14 -7.02
N GLN A 22 6.45 -9.38 -6.56
CA GLN A 22 5.85 -9.84 -5.30
C GLN A 22 6.87 -9.71 -4.17
N TRP A 23 7.17 -8.47 -3.78
CA TRP A 23 8.18 -8.20 -2.77
C TRP A 23 7.63 -8.16 -1.35
N PHE A 24 6.32 -8.11 -1.18
CA PHE A 24 5.67 -8.04 0.13
C PHE A 24 4.50 -9.01 0.20
N GLY A 25 4.07 -9.30 1.40
CA GLY A 25 2.90 -10.12 1.68
C GLY A 25 2.34 -9.84 3.05
N TRP A 26 1.41 -10.65 3.48
CA TRP A 26 0.72 -10.47 4.76
C TRP A 26 0.79 -11.77 5.56
N SER A 27 1.11 -11.67 6.86
CA SER A 27 1.11 -12.82 7.76
C SER A 27 -0.31 -13.36 7.96
N ASP A 28 -1.31 -12.47 7.85
CA ASP A 28 -2.72 -12.83 7.90
C ASP A 28 -3.43 -12.15 6.73
N SER A 29 -3.79 -12.94 5.71
CA SER A 29 -4.44 -12.43 4.51
C SER A 29 -5.85 -11.88 4.77
N LYS A 30 -6.43 -12.23 5.91
CA LYS A 30 -7.75 -11.72 6.30
C LYS A 30 -7.67 -10.44 7.12
N ASN A 31 -6.48 -10.09 7.60
CA ASN A 31 -6.25 -8.88 8.39
C ASN A 31 -4.99 -8.19 7.87
N LYS A 32 -5.12 -7.47 6.77
CA LYS A 32 -4.02 -6.81 6.07
C LYS A 32 -3.72 -5.45 6.67
N ILE A 33 -3.15 -5.46 7.87
CA ILE A 33 -2.72 -4.24 8.56
C ILE A 33 -1.19 -4.17 8.54
N TYR A 34 -0.63 -2.98 8.78
CA TYR A 34 0.83 -2.78 8.74
C TYR A 34 1.57 -3.76 9.65
N ALA A 35 1.03 -4.06 10.83
CA ALA A 35 1.67 -5.00 11.76
C ALA A 35 1.86 -6.40 11.18
N ASN A 36 1.05 -6.78 10.19
CA ASN A 36 1.10 -8.09 9.52
C ASN A 36 1.86 -8.03 8.19
N LEU A 37 2.43 -6.90 7.85
CA LEU A 37 3.19 -6.74 6.60
C LEU A 37 4.53 -7.46 6.70
N ILE A 38 4.84 -8.27 5.68
CA ILE A 38 6.08 -9.01 5.55
C ILE A 38 6.78 -8.60 4.27
N VAL A 39 8.10 -8.37 4.33
CA VAL A 39 8.91 -8.07 3.15
C VAL A 39 9.69 -9.34 2.78
N HIS A 40 9.52 -9.80 1.54
CA HIS A 40 10.10 -11.06 1.06
C HIS A 40 11.41 -10.90 0.31
N ASP A 41 11.68 -9.73 -0.26
CA ASP A 41 12.83 -9.55 -1.17
C ASP A 41 14.13 -9.14 -0.45
N GLY A 42 14.11 -9.08 0.88
CA GLY A 42 15.27 -8.66 1.67
C GLY A 42 15.54 -7.16 1.64
N GLY A 43 14.69 -6.39 0.97
CA GLY A 43 14.80 -4.93 0.93
C GLY A 43 14.30 -4.27 2.20
N SER A 44 14.40 -2.95 2.25
CA SER A 44 13.92 -2.18 3.39
C SER A 44 12.40 -2.19 3.47
N LYS A 45 11.89 -2.49 4.67
CA LYS A 45 10.46 -2.40 4.93
C LYS A 45 10.08 -0.92 5.11
N PRO A 46 9.11 -0.39 4.35
CA PRO A 46 8.61 0.96 4.58
C PRO A 46 8.07 1.11 5.99
N THR A 47 8.20 2.30 6.58
CA THR A 47 7.63 2.56 7.89
C THR A 47 6.11 2.69 7.77
N GLU A 48 5.40 2.55 8.90
CA GLU A 48 3.96 2.76 8.93
C GLU A 48 3.60 4.18 8.47
N GLN A 49 4.40 5.18 8.89
CA GLN A 49 4.20 6.56 8.49
C GLN A 49 4.37 6.73 6.98
N GLN A 50 5.38 6.08 6.38
CA GLN A 50 5.57 6.11 4.93
C GLN A 50 4.38 5.51 4.18
N CYS A 51 3.85 4.41 4.69
CA CYS A 51 2.66 3.77 4.10
C CYS A 51 1.44 4.68 4.20
N THR A 52 1.22 5.30 5.34
CA THR A 52 0.09 6.21 5.57
C THR A 52 0.21 7.44 4.66
N ASP A 53 1.39 8.06 4.60
CA ASP A 53 1.63 9.23 3.78
C ASP A 53 1.54 8.90 2.29
N GLY A 54 2.05 7.75 1.88
CA GLY A 54 1.99 7.29 0.50
C GLY A 54 0.56 7.03 0.04
N LEU A 55 -0.23 6.39 0.88
CA LEU A 55 -1.65 6.18 0.59
C LEU A 55 -2.40 7.51 0.47
N LYS A 56 -2.14 8.44 1.40
CA LYS A 56 -2.76 9.76 1.36
C LYS A 56 -2.39 10.51 0.08
N ALA A 57 -1.13 10.43 -0.35
CA ALA A 57 -0.69 11.08 -1.58
C ALA A 57 -1.41 10.53 -2.81
N LEU A 58 -1.62 9.22 -2.87
CA LEU A 58 -2.38 8.59 -3.97
C LEU A 58 -3.83 9.06 -3.96
N GLN A 59 -4.44 9.14 -2.78
CA GLN A 59 -5.82 9.60 -2.64
C GLN A 59 -5.95 11.07 -3.03
N ASP A 60 -5.02 11.91 -2.59
CA ASP A 60 -5.02 13.34 -2.91
C ASP A 60 -4.84 13.56 -4.42
N ALA A 61 -3.96 12.81 -5.06
CA ALA A 61 -3.75 12.89 -6.51
C ALA A 61 -5.00 12.47 -7.28
N TRP A 62 -5.66 11.40 -6.83
CA TRP A 62 -6.90 10.93 -7.44
C TRP A 62 -8.01 11.98 -7.29
N ASP A 63 -8.16 12.54 -6.07
CA ASP A 63 -9.17 13.54 -5.78
C ASP A 63 -8.95 14.82 -6.60
N ALA A 64 -7.69 15.22 -6.81
CA ALA A 64 -7.36 16.40 -7.62
C ALA A 64 -7.67 16.19 -9.11
N ALA A 65 -7.61 14.94 -9.60
CA ALA A 65 -7.89 14.61 -11.00
C ALA A 65 -9.38 14.37 -11.26
N ASN A 66 -10.14 14.15 -10.22
CA ASN A 66 -11.55 13.81 -10.29
C ASN A 66 -12.40 14.71 -9.40
#